data_ba2c4a800f1d42413ce243f9765f4964
#
_entry.id   ba2c4a800f1d42413ce243f9765f4964
#
_cell.length_a   1.000
_cell.length_b   1.000
_cell.length_c   1.000
_cell.angle_alpha   90.00
_cell.angle_beta   90.00
_cell.angle_gamma   90.00
#
_symmetry.space_group_name_H-M   'P 1'
#
loop_
_entity.id
_entity.type
_entity.pdbx_description
1 polymer ?
#
loop_
_entity_poly.entity_id
_entity_poly.type
_entity_poly.pdbx_seq_one_letter_code
_entity_poly.pdbx_strand_id
1 'polypeptide(L)'
;MKIDHTSLATVRKYLDETMYSLLDFRLSFHVETSSMGFPTIQSLRHAVQQLDPVHRVLFQLFRIGESIEDESIKRTLPEDVFAALVETELLIRNDSGEWRTPSLLIIPAEGLYLLVSIPPLYSTGTKPCNTGFDMSSYIVAKALPAFLTGQTVLDICSGSGIQGLLCVVRGADAVVGLELNEEAVTTARTNAILNGLNERVEFRQSDKLESLRESERFDFVVCNTPSSPMLDGAGVPSGLEDIGNVVLLDLLGKLRDHLYPHSSGILAAWRSLGYQSRTYQLQAIASQLASEGFSTAAYVDKAANTIESILRGLQTELERRPGMQRPDAVAIVKRIRELLQQKPIDGVYNQLIYFKHGKGEPSSEPDIFPLFASTKPAVASTRNG
;
A
#
# COMPACT_ATOMS: atom_id res chain seq x y z
N MET A 1 2.19 20.98 0.26
CA MET A 1 2.38 20.62 1.70
C MET A 1 3.76 21.08 2.11
N LYS A 2 3.85 21.81 3.21
CA LYS A 2 5.11 22.29 3.78
C LYS A 2 5.52 21.43 4.97
N ILE A 3 6.79 21.10 5.03
CA ILE A 3 7.34 20.29 6.13
C ILE A 3 7.83 21.25 7.23
N ASP A 4 7.09 21.32 8.32
CA ASP A 4 7.49 21.99 9.55
C ASP A 4 7.40 21.02 10.73
N HIS A 5 8.54 20.74 11.36
CA HIS A 5 8.65 19.75 12.44
C HIS A 5 7.85 20.13 13.68
N THR A 6 7.87 21.41 14.06
CA THR A 6 7.18 21.89 15.26
C THR A 6 5.67 21.81 15.09
N SER A 7 5.18 22.29 13.95
CA SER A 7 3.76 22.26 13.63
C SER A 7 3.22 20.82 13.51
N LEU A 8 3.98 19.91 12.88
CA LEU A 8 3.60 18.50 12.82
C LEU A 8 3.59 17.82 14.20
N ALA A 9 4.53 18.15 15.08
CA ALA A 9 4.54 17.66 16.45
C ALA A 9 3.32 18.17 17.24
N THR A 10 2.92 19.44 17.06
CA THR A 10 1.70 20.00 17.64
C THR A 10 0.45 19.25 17.18
N VAL A 11 0.34 18.99 15.87
CA VAL A 11 -0.76 18.20 15.32
C VAL A 11 -0.78 16.80 15.92
N ARG A 12 0.36 16.11 15.96
CA ARG A 12 0.48 14.77 16.53
C ARG A 12 0.02 14.73 17.98
N LYS A 13 0.52 15.66 18.80
CA LYS A 13 0.15 15.76 20.21
C LYS A 13 -1.36 15.93 20.38
N TYR A 14 -1.97 16.78 19.59
CA TYR A 14 -3.42 17.00 19.64
C TYR A 14 -4.25 15.77 19.25
N LEU A 15 -3.83 15.04 18.22
CA LEU A 15 -4.47 13.78 17.86
C LEU A 15 -4.37 12.72 18.96
N ASP A 16 -3.24 12.67 19.68
CA ASP A 16 -3.05 11.78 20.82
C ASP A 16 -3.93 12.22 22.02
N GLU A 17 -3.94 13.50 22.38
CA GLU A 17 -4.74 14.06 23.48
C GLU A 17 -6.24 13.90 23.26
N THR A 18 -6.71 14.00 22.03
CA THR A 18 -8.10 13.73 21.65
C THR A 18 -8.43 12.25 21.49
N MET A 19 -7.47 11.35 21.70
CA MET A 19 -7.64 9.91 21.49
C MET A 19 -8.20 9.54 20.10
N TYR A 20 -7.80 10.31 19.07
CA TYR A 20 -8.30 10.15 17.71
C TYR A 20 -8.15 8.71 17.20
N SER A 21 -7.02 8.05 17.46
CA SER A 21 -6.78 6.66 17.06
C SER A 21 -7.73 5.66 17.74
N LEU A 22 -7.98 5.84 19.04
CA LEU A 22 -8.90 4.96 19.78
C LEU A 22 -10.34 5.11 19.27
N LEU A 23 -10.73 6.34 18.95
CA LEU A 23 -12.06 6.61 18.46
C LEU A 23 -12.27 6.08 17.04
N ASP A 24 -11.27 6.21 16.15
CA ASP A 24 -11.31 5.59 14.82
C ASP A 24 -11.44 4.06 14.92
N PHE A 25 -10.69 3.43 15.80
CA PHE A 25 -10.83 2.01 16.09
C PHE A 25 -12.24 1.64 16.56
N ARG A 26 -12.83 2.40 17.50
CA ARG A 26 -14.21 2.16 17.96
C ARG A 26 -15.23 2.33 16.85
N LEU A 27 -15.12 3.38 16.03
CA LEU A 27 -16.03 3.61 14.92
C LEU A 27 -15.98 2.49 13.89
N SER A 28 -14.81 1.87 13.69
CA SER A 28 -14.66 0.78 12.71
C SER A 28 -15.56 -0.43 12.97
N PHE A 29 -16.01 -0.64 14.22
CA PHE A 29 -16.97 -1.70 14.56
C PHE A 29 -18.44 -1.35 14.28
N HIS A 30 -18.73 -0.08 14.01
CA HIS A 30 -20.10 0.41 13.83
C HIS A 30 -20.38 0.90 12.41
N VAL A 31 -19.44 0.74 11.50
CA VAL A 31 -19.58 1.20 10.13
C VAL A 31 -19.62 0.01 9.16
N GLU A 32 -20.48 0.12 8.17
CA GLU A 32 -20.51 -0.84 7.07
C GLU A 32 -19.28 -0.68 6.19
N THR A 33 -18.68 -1.80 5.82
CA THR A 33 -17.52 -1.84 4.93
C THR A 33 -17.91 -2.22 3.51
N SER A 34 -17.21 -1.63 2.53
CA SER A 34 -17.29 -2.04 1.14
C SER A 34 -16.68 -3.42 0.92
N SER A 35 -16.89 -4.01 -0.23
CA SER A 35 -16.21 -5.26 -0.65
C SER A 35 -14.68 -5.19 -0.64
N MET A 36 -14.11 -3.98 -0.56
CA MET A 36 -12.66 -3.73 -0.46
C MET A 36 -12.19 -3.53 0.98
N GLY A 37 -13.07 -3.74 1.98
CA GLY A 37 -12.74 -3.63 3.40
C GLY A 37 -12.69 -2.19 3.94
N PHE A 38 -12.98 -1.16 3.11
CA PHE A 38 -13.10 0.22 3.60
C PHE A 38 -14.49 0.52 4.12
N PRO A 39 -14.63 1.32 5.18
CA PRO A 39 -15.91 1.88 5.57
C PRO A 39 -16.59 2.56 4.38
N THR A 40 -17.90 2.40 4.25
CA THR A 40 -18.64 3.19 3.26
C THR A 40 -18.71 4.65 3.73
N ILE A 41 -18.62 5.61 2.82
CA ILE A 41 -18.66 7.02 3.19
C ILE A 41 -19.99 7.39 3.87
N GLN A 42 -21.06 6.75 3.47
CA GLN A 42 -22.39 6.98 4.05
C GLN A 42 -22.47 6.52 5.50
N SER A 43 -21.93 5.33 5.82
CA SER A 43 -21.91 4.84 7.20
C SER A 43 -20.98 5.65 8.09
N LEU A 44 -19.82 6.11 7.56
CA LEU A 44 -18.95 7.05 8.28
C LEU A 44 -19.65 8.37 8.57
N ARG A 45 -20.30 8.99 7.59
CA ARG A 45 -21.05 10.23 7.78
C ARG A 45 -22.10 10.09 8.87
N HIS A 46 -22.82 8.98 8.87
CA HIS A 46 -23.83 8.72 9.90
C HIS A 46 -23.21 8.57 11.28
N ALA A 47 -22.15 7.78 11.40
CA ALA A 47 -21.46 7.54 12.68
C ALA A 47 -20.86 8.83 13.26
N VAL A 48 -20.24 9.65 12.42
CA VAL A 48 -19.60 10.92 12.82
C VAL A 48 -20.60 11.92 13.41
N GLN A 49 -21.85 11.92 12.96
CA GLN A 49 -22.89 12.81 13.53
C GLN A 49 -23.20 12.53 15.01
N GLN A 50 -22.88 11.35 15.50
CA GLN A 50 -23.09 10.96 16.91
C GLN A 50 -21.94 11.38 17.83
N LEU A 51 -20.86 11.93 17.29
CA LEU A 51 -19.69 12.35 18.03
C LEU A 51 -19.90 13.75 18.65
N ASP A 52 -19.17 14.04 19.73
CA ASP A 52 -19.06 15.40 20.25
C ASP A 52 -18.46 16.36 19.20
N PRO A 53 -18.58 17.68 19.40
CA PRO A 53 -18.18 18.66 18.40
C PRO A 53 -16.71 18.57 17.96
N VAL A 54 -15.78 18.28 18.89
CA VAL A 54 -14.35 18.19 18.59
C VAL A 54 -14.07 16.99 17.66
N HIS A 55 -14.49 15.81 18.09
CA HIS A 55 -14.28 14.60 17.30
C HIS A 55 -15.04 14.64 15.98
N ARG A 56 -16.22 15.24 15.94
CA ARG A 56 -16.95 15.42 14.69
C ARG A 56 -16.15 16.21 13.68
N VAL A 57 -15.57 17.35 14.05
CA VAL A 57 -14.73 18.16 13.15
C VAL A 57 -13.49 17.41 12.72
N LEU A 58 -12.79 16.73 13.63
CA LEU A 58 -11.59 15.96 13.30
C LEU A 58 -11.89 14.83 12.29
N PHE A 59 -12.98 14.09 12.51
CA PHE A 59 -13.36 13.00 11.62
C PHE A 59 -13.88 13.47 10.27
N GLN A 60 -14.66 14.55 10.23
CA GLN A 60 -15.10 15.15 8.97
C GLN A 60 -13.91 15.59 8.13
N LEU A 61 -12.92 16.27 8.73
CA LEU A 61 -11.72 16.71 8.04
C LEU A 61 -10.80 15.53 7.66
N PHE A 62 -10.39 14.75 8.65
CA PHE A 62 -9.25 13.84 8.50
C PHE A 62 -9.64 12.42 8.14
N ARG A 63 -10.89 12.01 8.37
CA ARG A 63 -11.33 10.64 8.07
C ARG A 63 -12.24 10.54 6.84
N ILE A 64 -12.99 11.60 6.57
CA ILE A 64 -13.93 11.69 5.45
C ILE A 64 -13.41 12.60 4.35
N GLY A 65 -12.68 13.67 4.70
CA GLY A 65 -12.17 14.67 3.76
C GLY A 65 -13.22 15.73 3.39
N GLU A 66 -14.16 16.00 4.30
CA GLU A 66 -15.18 17.03 4.12
C GLU A 66 -14.67 18.43 4.44
N SER A 67 -15.33 19.44 3.89
CA SER A 67 -15.07 20.84 4.20
C SER A 67 -15.84 21.27 5.46
N ILE A 68 -15.25 22.17 6.24
CA ILE A 68 -15.81 22.72 7.48
C ILE A 68 -15.82 24.25 7.41
N GLU A 69 -16.92 24.85 7.86
CA GLU A 69 -17.06 26.30 7.95
C GLU A 69 -16.03 26.96 8.89
N ASP A 70 -15.58 28.16 8.53
CA ASP A 70 -14.54 28.91 9.25
C ASP A 70 -14.85 29.10 10.74
N GLU A 71 -16.07 29.49 11.09
CA GLU A 71 -16.46 29.68 12.48
C GLU A 71 -16.52 28.37 13.27
N SER A 72 -16.94 27.29 12.62
CA SER A 72 -17.03 25.99 13.27
C SER A 72 -15.66 25.43 13.63
N ILE A 73 -14.71 25.51 12.69
CA ILE A 73 -13.36 24.98 12.91
C ILE A 73 -12.60 25.80 13.96
N LYS A 74 -12.66 27.14 13.90
CA LYS A 74 -12.00 28.03 14.87
C LYS A 74 -12.57 27.93 16.28
N ARG A 75 -13.84 27.57 16.41
CA ARG A 75 -14.47 27.33 17.73
C ARG A 75 -14.04 25.98 18.33
N THR A 76 -13.69 25.04 17.47
CA THR A 76 -13.48 23.65 17.86
C THR A 76 -12.01 23.30 18.07
N LEU A 77 -11.12 23.82 17.21
CA LEU A 77 -9.68 23.54 17.32
C LEU A 77 -8.98 24.62 18.16
N PRO A 78 -8.02 24.24 19.03
CA PRO A 78 -7.12 25.18 19.67
C PRO A 78 -6.39 26.04 18.64
N GLU A 79 -6.08 27.29 18.98
CA GLU A 79 -5.49 28.26 18.06
C GLU A 79 -4.13 27.80 17.52
N ASP A 80 -3.29 27.22 18.38
CA ASP A 80 -1.97 26.67 18.02
C ASP A 80 -2.10 25.46 17.08
N VAL A 81 -3.06 24.59 17.29
CA VAL A 81 -3.34 23.44 16.42
C VAL A 81 -3.86 23.91 15.05
N PHE A 82 -4.79 24.86 15.05
CA PHE A 82 -5.30 25.44 13.82
C PHE A 82 -4.17 26.11 13.01
N ALA A 83 -3.33 26.92 13.67
CA ALA A 83 -2.18 27.56 13.04
C ALA A 83 -1.20 26.52 12.45
N ALA A 84 -0.89 25.47 13.22
CA ALA A 84 0.00 24.39 12.78
C ALA A 84 -0.54 23.65 11.54
N LEU A 85 -1.84 23.37 11.48
CA LEU A 85 -2.48 22.76 10.33
C LEU A 85 -2.45 23.63 9.08
N VAL A 86 -2.61 24.95 9.23
CA VAL A 86 -2.54 25.92 8.13
C VAL A 86 -1.09 26.09 7.65
N GLU A 87 -0.14 26.20 8.57
CA GLU A 87 1.29 26.36 8.24
C GLU A 87 1.85 25.17 7.47
N THR A 88 1.45 23.97 7.83
CA THR A 88 1.84 22.72 7.14
C THR A 88 1.04 22.49 5.84
N GLU A 89 0.06 23.33 5.54
CA GLU A 89 -0.88 23.16 4.43
C GLU A 89 -1.71 21.86 4.53
N LEU A 90 -1.79 21.25 5.72
CA LEU A 90 -2.72 20.15 6.00
C LEU A 90 -4.17 20.64 6.09
N LEU A 91 -4.34 21.94 6.24
CA LEU A 91 -5.62 22.61 6.20
C LEU A 91 -5.55 23.79 5.21
N ILE A 92 -6.39 23.76 4.20
CA ILE A 92 -6.43 24.78 3.14
C ILE A 92 -7.86 25.29 2.96
N ARG A 93 -8.01 26.54 2.50
CA ARG A 93 -9.32 27.09 2.13
C ARG A 93 -9.71 26.64 0.73
N ASN A 94 -10.96 26.25 0.57
CA ASN A 94 -11.56 26.05 -0.74
C ASN A 94 -12.15 27.37 -1.30
N ASP A 95 -12.66 27.33 -2.51
CA ASP A 95 -13.21 28.51 -3.21
C ASP A 95 -14.46 29.09 -2.49
N SER A 96 -15.17 28.31 -1.70
CA SER A 96 -16.32 28.78 -0.89
C SER A 96 -15.89 29.36 0.47
N GLY A 97 -14.60 29.38 0.78
CA GLY A 97 -14.08 29.92 2.03
C GLY A 97 -14.08 28.96 3.20
N GLU A 98 -14.49 27.70 2.99
CA GLU A 98 -14.44 26.65 3.98
C GLU A 98 -13.06 26.01 4.06
N TRP A 99 -12.76 25.36 5.17
CA TRP A 99 -11.51 24.64 5.41
C TRP A 99 -11.63 23.16 5.07
N ARG A 100 -10.62 22.60 4.40
CA ARG A 100 -10.52 21.19 4.09
C ARG A 100 -9.07 20.72 4.04
N THR A 101 -8.86 19.41 4.05
CA THR A 101 -7.56 18.82 3.75
C THR A 101 -7.25 18.89 2.25
N PRO A 102 -5.96 18.93 1.85
CA PRO A 102 -5.56 18.96 0.44
C PRO A 102 -5.65 17.57 -0.23
N SER A 103 -6.84 16.97 -0.29
CA SER A 103 -7.07 15.62 -0.82
C SER A 103 -6.36 14.50 -0.05
N LEU A 104 -6.05 14.74 1.22
CA LEU A 104 -5.43 13.78 2.13
C LEU A 104 -6.34 13.49 3.31
N LEU A 105 -6.23 12.27 3.84
CA LEU A 105 -6.81 11.84 5.11
C LEU A 105 -5.69 11.59 6.12
N ILE A 106 -6.02 11.63 7.41
CA ILE A 106 -5.14 11.13 8.48
C ILE A 106 -5.75 9.84 8.99
N ILE A 107 -5.11 8.72 8.70
CA ILE A 107 -5.57 7.40 9.12
C ILE A 107 -4.66 6.87 10.22
N PRO A 108 -5.20 6.52 11.40
CA PRO A 108 -4.43 5.79 12.40
C PRO A 108 -4.26 4.33 11.98
N ALA A 109 -3.02 3.84 12.00
CA ALA A 109 -2.70 2.46 11.69
C ALA A 109 -1.47 2.00 12.47
N GLU A 110 -1.57 0.88 13.20
CA GLU A 110 -0.46 0.25 13.93
C GLU A 110 0.31 1.23 14.86
N GLY A 111 -0.39 2.19 15.46
CA GLY A 111 0.19 3.20 16.36
C GLY A 111 0.78 4.43 15.64
N LEU A 112 0.67 4.49 14.32
CA LEU A 112 1.06 5.63 13.50
C LEU A 112 -0.16 6.46 13.09
N TYR A 113 0.05 7.74 12.79
CA TYR A 113 -0.86 8.56 12.01
C TYR A 113 -0.31 8.73 10.61
N LEU A 114 -1.08 8.35 9.62
CA LEU A 114 -0.65 8.33 8.22
C LEU A 114 -1.49 9.30 7.38
N LEU A 115 -0.82 10.25 6.76
CA LEU A 115 -1.38 11.00 5.65
C LEU A 115 -1.45 10.07 4.44
N VAL A 116 -2.66 9.91 3.91
CA VAL A 116 -2.94 9.07 2.75
C VAL A 116 -3.91 9.76 1.82
N SER A 117 -3.91 9.39 0.56
CA SER A 117 -4.87 9.93 -0.42
C SER A 117 -6.30 9.58 -0.06
N ILE A 118 -7.21 10.50 -0.32
CA ILE A 118 -8.65 10.20 -0.26
C ILE A 118 -8.96 9.08 -1.25
N PRO A 119 -9.54 7.94 -0.80
CA PRO A 119 -9.91 6.87 -1.70
C PRO A 119 -10.85 7.37 -2.81
N PRO A 120 -10.72 6.90 -4.07
CA PRO A 120 -11.62 7.27 -5.16
C PRO A 120 -13.10 7.03 -4.86
N LEU A 121 -13.41 6.10 -3.95
CA LEU A 121 -14.76 5.81 -3.46
C LEU A 121 -15.37 6.97 -2.66
N TYR A 122 -14.54 7.87 -2.10
CA TYR A 122 -15.01 8.99 -1.25
C TYR A 122 -15.12 10.31 -2.01
N SER A 123 -14.55 10.40 -3.21
CA SER A 123 -14.45 11.65 -3.94
C SER A 123 -14.71 11.45 -5.44
N THR A 124 -15.63 12.25 -5.98
CA THR A 124 -15.81 12.39 -7.43
C THR A 124 -14.98 13.59 -7.89
N GLY A 125 -13.77 13.36 -8.42
CA GLY A 125 -13.03 14.42 -9.13
C GLY A 125 -11.68 14.84 -8.56
N THR A 126 -11.15 14.21 -7.51
CA THR A 126 -9.76 14.45 -7.09
C THR A 126 -8.79 13.64 -7.94
N LYS A 127 -7.63 14.25 -8.29
CA LYS A 127 -6.51 13.49 -8.87
C LYS A 127 -6.21 12.31 -7.96
N PRO A 128 -6.07 11.08 -8.49
CA PRO A 128 -5.55 9.98 -7.70
C PRO A 128 -4.13 10.37 -7.28
N CYS A 129 -3.92 10.54 -5.99
CA CYS A 129 -2.59 10.61 -5.42
C CYS A 129 -2.12 9.17 -5.18
N ASN A 130 -0.85 8.87 -5.43
CA ASN A 130 -0.30 7.51 -5.34
C ASN A 130 0.10 7.14 -3.90
N THR A 131 -0.52 7.74 -2.90
CA THR A 131 -0.30 7.44 -1.47
C THR A 131 -1.48 6.69 -0.87
N GLY A 132 -2.08 5.79 -1.64
CA GLY A 132 -3.20 4.98 -1.19
C GLY A 132 -2.82 4.12 0.03
N PHE A 133 -3.76 3.99 0.95
CA PHE A 133 -3.71 2.99 2.00
C PHE A 133 -4.91 2.07 1.80
N ASP A 134 -4.65 0.84 1.44
CA ASP A 134 -5.67 -0.14 1.14
C ASP A 134 -5.42 -1.47 1.89
N MET A 135 -6.23 -2.46 1.59
CA MET A 135 -6.09 -3.79 2.19
C MET A 135 -4.71 -4.40 1.90
N SER A 136 -4.08 -4.10 0.77
CA SER A 136 -2.75 -4.61 0.43
C SER A 136 -1.69 -4.06 1.40
N SER A 137 -1.73 -2.77 1.67
CA SER A 137 -0.86 -2.10 2.63
C SER A 137 -1.00 -2.69 4.04
N TYR A 138 -2.25 -2.98 4.45
CA TYR A 138 -2.53 -3.59 5.74
C TYR A 138 -2.02 -5.04 5.84
N ILE A 139 -2.23 -5.85 4.80
CA ILE A 139 -1.75 -7.24 4.76
C ILE A 139 -0.22 -7.28 4.84
N VAL A 140 0.49 -6.45 4.06
CA VAL A 140 1.95 -6.38 4.12
C VAL A 140 2.42 -5.90 5.48
N ALA A 141 1.78 -4.88 6.06
CA ALA A 141 2.09 -4.40 7.40
C ALA A 141 1.99 -5.50 8.46
N LYS A 142 0.96 -6.35 8.39
CA LYS A 142 0.80 -7.51 9.29
C LYS A 142 1.82 -8.63 9.03
N ALA A 143 2.31 -8.74 7.82
CA ALA A 143 3.27 -9.77 7.42
C ALA A 143 4.72 -9.42 7.80
N LEU A 144 5.03 -8.14 8.08
CA LEU A 144 6.37 -7.73 8.51
C LEU A 144 6.81 -8.49 9.78
N PRO A 145 8.11 -8.79 9.94
CA PRO A 145 8.65 -9.37 11.16
C PRO A 145 8.31 -8.54 12.40
N ALA A 146 8.05 -9.21 13.52
CA ALA A 146 7.72 -8.54 14.78
C ALA A 146 8.89 -7.71 15.33
N PHE A 147 10.13 -8.11 15.04
CA PHE A 147 11.36 -7.46 15.50
C PHE A 147 12.37 -7.37 14.35
N LEU A 148 12.94 -6.18 14.18
CA LEU A 148 13.94 -5.85 13.17
C LEU A 148 15.17 -5.17 13.79
N THR A 149 15.39 -5.36 15.10
CA THR A 149 16.49 -4.74 15.83
C THR A 149 17.85 -5.11 15.22
N GLY A 150 18.70 -4.13 15.01
CA GLY A 150 20.01 -4.29 14.40
C GLY A 150 19.97 -4.45 12.86
N GLN A 151 18.83 -4.23 12.22
CA GLN A 151 18.70 -4.40 10.78
C GLN A 151 18.55 -3.07 10.04
N THR A 152 19.16 -3.01 8.87
CA THR A 152 18.91 -1.99 7.86
C THR A 152 17.86 -2.49 6.87
N VAL A 153 16.89 -1.65 6.55
CA VAL A 153 15.71 -2.04 5.76
C VAL A 153 15.59 -1.22 4.49
N LEU A 154 15.23 -1.88 3.40
CA LEU A 154 14.85 -1.27 2.13
C LEU A 154 13.34 -1.43 1.91
N ASP A 155 12.61 -0.32 1.81
CA ASP A 155 11.18 -0.27 1.48
C ASP A 155 11.01 0.21 0.04
N ILE A 156 10.68 -0.70 -0.88
CA ILE A 156 10.57 -0.41 -2.31
C ILE A 156 9.10 -0.19 -2.67
N CYS A 157 8.81 0.82 -3.48
CA CYS A 157 7.46 1.32 -3.77
C CYS A 157 6.76 1.78 -2.47
N SER A 158 7.49 2.60 -1.69
CA SER A 158 7.10 2.96 -0.32
C SER A 158 5.78 3.72 -0.20
N GLY A 159 5.31 4.38 -1.26
CA GLY A 159 4.04 5.12 -1.26
C GLY A 159 3.98 6.15 -0.14
N SER A 160 3.02 5.98 0.80
CA SER A 160 2.89 6.80 2.02
C SER A 160 3.97 6.52 3.08
N GLY A 161 4.85 5.55 2.86
CA GLY A 161 5.93 5.17 3.78
C GLY A 161 5.52 4.20 4.89
N ILE A 162 4.31 3.63 4.86
CA ILE A 162 3.81 2.84 5.99
C ILE A 162 4.69 1.64 6.32
N GLN A 163 5.16 0.87 5.34
CA GLN A 163 5.98 -0.31 5.57
C GLN A 163 7.32 0.08 6.21
N GLY A 164 7.99 1.08 5.65
CA GLY A 164 9.25 1.60 6.20
C GLY A 164 9.10 2.16 7.61
N LEU A 165 8.06 2.94 7.87
CA LEU A 165 7.77 3.48 9.21
C LEU A 165 7.49 2.38 10.23
N LEU A 166 6.75 1.35 9.85
CA LEU A 166 6.51 0.19 10.71
C LEU A 166 7.78 -0.61 10.98
N CYS A 167 8.68 -0.72 10.01
CA CYS A 167 10.00 -1.33 10.23
C CYS A 167 10.79 -0.57 11.31
N VAL A 168 10.75 0.78 11.29
CA VAL A 168 11.35 1.60 12.35
C VAL A 168 10.69 1.35 13.71
N VAL A 169 9.35 1.29 13.77
CA VAL A 169 8.60 0.97 15.02
C VAL A 169 8.97 -0.41 15.55
N ARG A 170 9.26 -1.37 14.68
CA ARG A 170 9.69 -2.74 15.03
C ARG A 170 11.19 -2.86 15.31
N GLY A 171 11.89 -1.74 15.40
CA GLY A 171 13.26 -1.67 15.87
C GLY A 171 14.34 -1.63 14.81
N ALA A 172 14.00 -1.49 13.51
CA ALA A 172 15.01 -1.32 12.48
C ALA A 172 15.92 -0.12 12.79
N ASP A 173 17.22 -0.29 12.62
CA ASP A 173 18.22 0.74 12.91
C ASP A 173 18.12 1.89 11.91
N ALA A 174 17.96 1.55 10.64
CA ALA A 174 17.77 2.52 9.56
C ALA A 174 16.86 1.93 8.45
N VAL A 175 16.11 2.81 7.80
CA VAL A 175 15.25 2.47 6.66
C VAL A 175 15.52 3.42 5.51
N VAL A 176 15.64 2.89 4.30
CA VAL A 176 15.60 3.65 3.06
C VAL A 176 14.33 3.28 2.31
N GLY A 177 13.45 4.26 2.08
CA GLY A 177 12.24 4.10 1.28
C GLY A 177 12.40 4.69 -0.11
N LEU A 178 12.05 3.92 -1.13
CA LEU A 178 12.14 4.32 -2.54
C LEU A 178 10.75 4.42 -3.16
N GLU A 179 10.48 5.55 -3.79
CA GLU A 179 9.19 5.82 -4.42
C GLU A 179 9.38 6.67 -5.68
N LEU A 180 8.67 6.32 -6.74
CA LEU A 180 8.75 7.01 -8.03
C LEU A 180 8.09 8.39 -8.00
N ASN A 181 6.97 8.50 -7.31
CA ASN A 181 6.16 9.71 -7.28
C ASN A 181 6.66 10.70 -6.23
N GLU A 182 7.06 11.90 -6.65
CA GLU A 182 7.59 12.95 -5.78
C GLU A 182 6.58 13.42 -4.70
N GLU A 183 5.28 13.49 -5.05
CA GLU A 183 4.23 13.85 -4.09
C GLU A 183 4.09 12.78 -3.00
N ALA A 184 4.23 11.50 -3.37
CA ALA A 184 4.21 10.39 -2.43
C ALA A 184 5.46 10.41 -1.52
N VAL A 185 6.65 10.68 -2.06
CA VAL A 185 7.87 10.89 -1.26
C VAL A 185 7.70 12.01 -0.24
N THR A 186 7.12 13.14 -0.66
CA THR A 186 6.83 14.25 0.24
C THR A 186 5.86 13.84 1.34
N THR A 187 4.82 13.08 1.01
CA THR A 187 3.87 12.55 1.98
C THR A 187 4.52 11.58 2.95
N ALA A 188 5.37 10.66 2.47
CA ALA A 188 6.10 9.71 3.32
C ALA A 188 7.05 10.42 4.30
N ARG A 189 7.78 11.44 3.82
CA ARG A 189 8.63 12.29 4.68
C ARG A 189 7.82 13.01 5.75
N THR A 190 6.66 13.56 5.37
CA THR A 190 5.76 14.21 6.33
C THR A 190 5.23 13.20 7.35
N ASN A 191 4.87 11.99 6.93
CA ASN A 191 4.46 10.91 7.82
C ASN A 191 5.58 10.52 8.80
N ALA A 192 6.83 10.48 8.35
CA ALA A 192 7.97 10.21 9.22
C ALA A 192 8.09 11.27 10.34
N ILE A 193 7.97 12.53 9.99
CA ILE A 193 8.07 13.65 10.95
C ILE A 193 6.85 13.68 11.87
N LEU A 194 5.64 13.54 11.34
CA LEU A 194 4.39 13.48 12.11
C LEU A 194 4.45 12.39 13.20
N ASN A 195 5.16 11.29 12.94
CA ASN A 195 5.32 10.19 13.88
C ASN A 195 6.65 10.22 14.67
N GLY A 196 7.48 11.24 14.51
CA GLY A 196 8.77 11.36 15.20
C GLY A 196 9.79 10.29 14.81
N LEU A 197 9.75 9.78 13.57
CA LEU A 197 10.59 8.68 13.08
C LEU A 197 11.62 9.12 12.04
N ASN A 198 11.65 10.40 11.67
CA ASN A 198 12.48 10.95 10.60
C ASN A 198 13.99 10.79 10.77
N GLU A 199 14.49 10.55 11.99
CA GLU A 199 15.91 10.32 12.24
C GLU A 199 16.39 8.92 11.78
N ARG A 200 15.45 7.98 11.61
CA ARG A 200 15.75 6.58 11.26
C ARG A 200 15.21 6.15 9.90
N VAL A 201 14.54 7.03 9.16
CA VAL A 201 14.03 6.72 7.83
C VAL A 201 14.35 7.83 6.84
N GLU A 202 14.85 7.45 5.68
CA GLU A 202 15.08 8.35 4.55
C GLU A 202 14.21 7.90 3.38
N PHE A 203 13.28 8.74 2.94
CA PHE A 203 12.50 8.52 1.71
C PHE A 203 13.12 9.27 0.53
N ARG A 204 13.38 8.55 -0.56
CA ARG A 204 14.01 9.08 -1.79
C ARG A 204 13.09 8.91 -2.98
N GLN A 205 13.07 9.93 -3.86
CA GLN A 205 12.49 9.73 -5.19
C GLN A 205 13.42 8.83 -6.00
N SER A 206 12.86 7.76 -6.57
CA SER A 206 13.63 6.76 -7.30
C SER A 206 12.75 6.00 -8.30
N ASP A 207 13.22 5.83 -9.51
CA ASP A 207 12.73 4.77 -10.37
C ASP A 207 13.40 3.47 -9.91
N LYS A 208 12.60 2.64 -9.22
CA LYS A 208 13.08 1.37 -8.61
C LYS A 208 14.31 1.61 -7.70
N LEU A 209 15.47 1.04 -8.04
CA LEU A 209 16.69 1.08 -7.23
C LEU A 209 17.70 2.16 -7.67
N GLU A 210 17.36 3.02 -8.62
CA GLU A 210 18.33 3.94 -9.25
C GLU A 210 18.94 4.96 -8.28
N SER A 211 18.24 5.32 -7.20
CA SER A 211 18.78 6.25 -6.21
C SER A 211 19.65 5.59 -5.13
N LEU A 212 19.81 4.27 -5.17
CA LEU A 212 20.71 3.57 -4.26
C LEU A 212 22.17 3.78 -4.67
N ARG A 213 23.04 3.95 -3.67
CA ARG A 213 24.48 3.99 -3.89
C ARG A 213 25.00 2.56 -4.02
N GLU A 214 26.01 2.33 -4.81
CA GLU A 214 26.62 1.01 -5.01
C GLU A 214 27.05 0.33 -3.70
N SER A 215 27.38 1.11 -2.67
CA SER A 215 27.83 0.59 -1.37
C SER A 215 26.68 0.26 -0.40
N GLU A 216 25.43 0.68 -0.70
CA GLU A 216 24.31 0.45 0.21
C GLU A 216 23.88 -1.01 0.19
N ARG A 217 23.74 -1.60 1.39
CA ARG A 217 23.32 -2.99 1.60
C ARG A 217 22.28 -3.04 2.70
N PHE A 218 21.35 -3.98 2.57
CA PHE A 218 20.20 -4.13 3.46
C PHE A 218 20.09 -5.56 3.98
N ASP A 219 19.64 -5.68 5.23
CA ASP A 219 19.36 -6.95 5.91
C ASP A 219 17.96 -7.45 5.61
N PHE A 220 17.03 -6.51 5.42
CA PHE A 220 15.63 -6.82 5.14
C PHE A 220 15.07 -5.95 4.02
N VAL A 221 14.26 -6.55 3.17
CA VAL A 221 13.56 -5.85 2.08
C VAL A 221 12.06 -6.05 2.20
N VAL A 222 11.31 -4.99 2.04
CA VAL A 222 9.88 -5.04 1.82
C VAL A 222 9.53 -4.34 0.51
N CYS A 223 8.66 -4.94 -0.28
CA CYS A 223 8.16 -4.35 -1.50
C CYS A 223 6.67 -4.62 -1.63
N ASN A 224 5.86 -3.58 -1.48
CA ASN A 224 4.43 -3.63 -1.75
C ASN A 224 4.20 -3.01 -3.13
N THR A 225 4.31 -3.82 -4.18
CA THR A 225 4.20 -3.30 -5.54
C THR A 225 2.85 -2.66 -5.81
N PRO A 226 2.81 -1.61 -6.63
CA PRO A 226 1.53 -1.04 -7.05
C PRO A 226 0.68 -2.13 -7.69
N SER A 227 -0.58 -2.24 -7.25
CA SER A 227 -1.55 -3.19 -7.80
C SER A 227 -2.11 -2.74 -9.14
N SER A 228 -1.32 -1.99 -9.92
CA SER A 228 -1.74 -1.53 -11.24
C SER A 228 -2.10 -2.71 -12.13
N PRO A 229 -3.18 -2.63 -12.87
CA PRO A 229 -3.64 -3.75 -13.65
C PRO A 229 -2.62 -4.11 -14.71
N MET A 230 -1.96 -5.22 -14.51
CA MET A 230 -1.36 -6.07 -15.51
C MET A 230 -0.26 -5.51 -16.44
N LEU A 231 -0.01 -4.19 -16.49
CA LEU A 231 0.97 -3.62 -17.42
C LEU A 231 1.62 -2.37 -16.84
N ASP A 232 2.80 -2.51 -16.28
CA ASP A 232 3.63 -1.37 -15.86
C ASP A 232 4.50 -0.82 -17.00
N GLY A 233 4.34 -1.31 -18.20
CA GLY A 233 5.03 -0.83 -19.39
C GLY A 233 4.05 -0.53 -20.51
N ALA A 234 4.42 0.36 -21.42
CA ALA A 234 3.64 0.69 -22.63
C ALA A 234 3.67 -0.44 -23.68
N GLY A 235 4.05 -1.66 -23.30
CA GLY A 235 4.24 -2.78 -24.20
C GLY A 235 3.08 -3.78 -24.22
N VAL A 236 2.87 -4.42 -25.35
CA VAL A 236 2.02 -5.61 -25.47
C VAL A 236 2.78 -6.77 -24.82
N PRO A 237 2.20 -7.50 -23.83
CA PRO A 237 2.90 -8.58 -23.17
C PRO A 237 3.27 -9.69 -24.15
N SER A 238 4.49 -10.23 -24.02
CA SER A 238 4.99 -11.34 -24.82
C SER A 238 4.54 -12.70 -24.27
N GLY A 239 4.38 -12.79 -22.96
CA GLY A 239 3.98 -14.00 -22.25
C GLY A 239 3.05 -13.71 -21.05
N LEU A 240 2.64 -14.76 -20.34
CA LEU A 240 1.80 -14.65 -19.15
C LEU A 240 2.58 -14.11 -17.94
N GLU A 241 3.88 -14.32 -17.91
CA GLU A 241 4.81 -13.78 -16.94
C GLU A 241 4.89 -12.25 -16.99
N ASP A 242 4.66 -11.69 -18.19
CA ASP A 242 4.64 -10.24 -18.41
C ASP A 242 3.31 -9.58 -18.01
N ILE A 243 2.32 -10.39 -17.61
CA ILE A 243 1.01 -9.90 -17.18
C ILE A 243 0.96 -9.84 -15.66
N GLY A 244 1.02 -8.65 -15.11
CA GLY A 244 1.02 -8.40 -13.67
C GLY A 244 2.25 -7.61 -13.25
N ASN A 245 2.93 -7.98 -12.17
CA ASN A 245 4.02 -7.20 -11.59
C ASN A 245 5.36 -7.32 -12.34
N VAL A 246 5.46 -6.78 -13.54
CA VAL A 246 6.73 -6.67 -14.29
C VAL A 246 7.78 -5.91 -13.49
N VAL A 247 7.36 -4.92 -12.70
CA VAL A 247 8.26 -4.16 -11.80
C VAL A 247 9.04 -5.08 -10.87
N LEU A 248 8.43 -6.12 -10.30
CA LEU A 248 9.12 -7.05 -9.41
C LEU A 248 10.22 -7.83 -10.13
N LEU A 249 9.97 -8.36 -11.31
CA LEU A 249 10.95 -9.13 -12.07
C LEU A 249 12.16 -8.28 -12.46
N ASP A 250 11.91 -7.04 -12.88
CA ASP A 250 12.97 -6.09 -13.22
C ASP A 250 13.78 -5.64 -11.98
N LEU A 251 13.12 -5.47 -10.84
CA LEU A 251 13.77 -5.16 -9.56
C LEU A 251 14.72 -6.29 -9.12
N LEU A 252 14.29 -7.54 -9.22
CA LEU A 252 15.06 -8.69 -8.73
C LEU A 252 16.43 -8.80 -9.37
N GLY A 253 16.55 -8.49 -10.67
CA GLY A 253 17.83 -8.56 -11.38
C GLY A 253 18.92 -7.63 -10.84
N LYS A 254 18.57 -6.60 -10.07
CA LYS A 254 19.52 -5.65 -9.46
C LYS A 254 19.51 -5.71 -7.94
N LEU A 255 18.51 -6.32 -7.34
CA LEU A 255 18.30 -6.30 -5.89
C LEU A 255 19.46 -6.99 -5.15
N ARG A 256 20.00 -8.06 -5.72
CA ARG A 256 21.11 -8.83 -5.15
C ARG A 256 22.31 -7.96 -4.78
N ASP A 257 22.63 -6.97 -5.58
CA ASP A 257 23.77 -6.09 -5.38
C ASP A 257 23.61 -5.20 -4.14
N HIS A 258 22.41 -5.09 -3.63
CA HIS A 258 22.05 -4.29 -2.46
C HIS A 258 21.65 -5.13 -1.23
N LEU A 259 21.97 -6.42 -1.22
CA LEU A 259 21.63 -7.32 -0.12
C LEU A 259 22.87 -7.88 0.57
N TYR A 260 22.79 -8.02 1.90
CA TYR A 260 23.76 -8.81 2.65
C TYR A 260 23.54 -10.32 2.40
N PRO A 261 24.59 -11.15 2.59
CA PRO A 261 24.47 -12.60 2.37
C PRO A 261 23.42 -13.30 3.26
N HIS A 262 23.00 -12.70 4.36
CA HIS A 262 22.02 -13.24 5.30
C HIS A 262 20.65 -12.57 5.20
N SER A 263 20.45 -11.74 4.22
CA SER A 263 19.23 -10.95 4.08
C SER A 263 17.99 -11.80 3.84
N SER A 264 16.87 -11.19 4.14
CA SER A 264 15.54 -11.73 3.88
C SER A 264 14.59 -10.63 3.42
N GLY A 265 13.39 -11.00 2.97
CA GLY A 265 12.42 -9.99 2.59
C GLY A 265 11.03 -10.51 2.29
N ILE A 266 10.15 -9.57 2.02
CA ILE A 266 8.76 -9.77 1.64
C ILE A 266 8.47 -8.99 0.36
N LEU A 267 8.02 -9.70 -0.66
CA LEU A 267 7.55 -9.12 -1.91
C LEU A 267 6.05 -9.38 -2.04
N ALA A 268 5.27 -8.35 -2.20
CA ALA A 268 3.84 -8.48 -2.44
C ALA A 268 3.54 -8.36 -3.93
N ALA A 269 2.87 -9.33 -4.49
CA ALA A 269 2.41 -9.31 -5.86
C ALA A 269 0.90 -9.54 -5.92
N TRP A 270 0.19 -8.53 -6.42
CA TRP A 270 -1.26 -8.52 -6.45
C TRP A 270 -1.80 -8.78 -7.84
N ARG A 271 -2.94 -9.51 -7.93
CA ARG A 271 -3.64 -9.79 -9.19
C ARG A 271 -2.83 -10.57 -10.23
N SER A 272 -2.01 -11.51 -9.77
CA SER A 272 -1.23 -12.40 -10.64
C SER A 272 -2.09 -13.52 -11.23
N LEU A 273 -1.89 -13.85 -12.49
CA LEU A 273 -2.61 -14.94 -13.15
C LEU A 273 -2.09 -16.30 -12.74
N GLY A 274 -2.98 -17.27 -12.51
CA GLY A 274 -2.55 -18.59 -12.09
C GLY A 274 -3.59 -19.69 -12.24
N TYR A 275 -3.15 -20.89 -11.89
CA TYR A 275 -3.95 -22.10 -11.86
C TYR A 275 -3.62 -22.90 -10.58
N GLN A 276 -4.64 -23.27 -9.80
CA GLN A 276 -4.49 -24.03 -8.55
C GLN A 276 -3.46 -23.42 -7.58
N SER A 277 -3.59 -22.11 -7.33
CA SER A 277 -2.71 -21.32 -6.47
C SER A 277 -1.25 -21.18 -6.93
N ARG A 278 -0.91 -21.69 -8.10
CA ARG A 278 0.40 -21.47 -8.74
C ARG A 278 0.28 -20.36 -9.77
N THR A 279 0.95 -19.24 -9.52
CA THR A 279 0.94 -18.12 -10.47
C THR A 279 2.19 -18.16 -11.35
N TYR A 280 2.05 -17.74 -12.59
CA TYR A 280 3.17 -17.70 -13.54
C TYR A 280 4.29 -16.77 -13.06
N GLN A 281 3.91 -15.68 -12.41
CA GLN A 281 4.87 -14.74 -11.84
C GLN A 281 5.60 -15.31 -10.61
N LEU A 282 4.91 -16.04 -9.75
CA LEU A 282 5.55 -16.67 -8.59
C LEU A 282 6.67 -17.63 -9.03
N GLN A 283 6.43 -18.41 -10.08
CA GLN A 283 7.44 -19.31 -10.61
C GLN A 283 8.66 -18.55 -11.16
N ALA A 284 8.43 -17.46 -11.90
CA ALA A 284 9.50 -16.63 -12.44
C ALA A 284 10.32 -15.96 -11.30
N ILE A 285 9.64 -15.37 -10.31
CA ILE A 285 10.26 -14.73 -9.15
C ILE A 285 11.05 -15.76 -8.33
N ALA A 286 10.48 -16.93 -8.03
CA ALA A 286 11.14 -17.96 -7.26
C ALA A 286 12.37 -18.53 -7.99
N SER A 287 12.28 -18.73 -9.31
CA SER A 287 13.42 -19.19 -10.11
C SER A 287 14.57 -18.19 -10.12
N GLN A 288 14.25 -16.91 -10.24
CA GLN A 288 15.27 -15.86 -10.20
C GLN A 288 15.92 -15.77 -8.81
N LEU A 289 15.13 -15.73 -7.74
CA LEU A 289 15.64 -15.72 -6.37
C LEU A 289 16.51 -16.97 -6.06
N ALA A 290 16.08 -18.14 -6.54
CA ALA A 290 16.84 -19.36 -6.37
C ALA A 290 18.21 -19.30 -7.09
N SER A 291 18.26 -18.73 -8.30
CA SER A 291 19.55 -18.54 -9.01
C SER A 291 20.52 -17.63 -8.27
N GLU A 292 20.03 -16.79 -7.37
CA GLU A 292 20.81 -15.87 -6.53
C GLU A 292 21.07 -16.42 -5.11
N GLY A 293 20.66 -17.65 -4.84
CA GLY A 293 20.93 -18.31 -3.56
C GLY A 293 19.86 -18.13 -2.48
N PHE A 294 18.65 -17.68 -2.84
CA PHE A 294 17.54 -17.51 -1.92
C PHE A 294 16.55 -18.67 -1.98
N SER A 295 16.06 -19.09 -0.82
CA SER A 295 14.90 -19.95 -0.68
C SER A 295 13.64 -19.09 -0.60
N THR A 296 12.54 -19.56 -1.15
CA THR A 296 11.26 -18.83 -1.22
C THR A 296 10.11 -19.63 -0.62
N ALA A 297 9.21 -18.92 0.06
CA ALA A 297 7.89 -19.41 0.46
C ALA A 297 6.84 -18.38 0.08
N ALA A 298 5.66 -18.80 -0.36
CA ALA A 298 4.60 -17.90 -0.78
C ALA A 298 3.29 -18.19 -0.06
N TYR A 299 2.64 -17.13 0.39
CA TYR A 299 1.25 -17.17 0.85
C TYR A 299 0.38 -16.65 -0.28
N VAL A 300 -0.54 -17.49 -0.75
CA VAL A 300 -1.33 -17.23 -1.96
C VAL A 300 -2.81 -17.36 -1.67
N ASP A 301 -3.60 -16.40 -2.14
CA ASP A 301 -5.05 -16.44 -2.06
C ASP A 301 -5.70 -16.02 -3.38
N LYS A 302 -6.81 -16.69 -3.71
CA LYS A 302 -7.56 -16.39 -4.94
C LYS A 302 -8.36 -15.11 -4.77
N ALA A 303 -8.11 -14.13 -5.63
CA ALA A 303 -8.85 -12.89 -5.63
C ALA A 303 -10.32 -13.09 -6.02
N ALA A 304 -11.21 -12.34 -5.39
CA ALA A 304 -12.65 -12.39 -5.70
C ALA A 304 -13.00 -11.89 -7.11
N ASN A 305 -12.11 -11.12 -7.73
CA ASN A 305 -12.34 -10.55 -9.05
C ASN A 305 -12.22 -11.61 -10.16
N THR A 306 -13.15 -11.59 -11.09
CA THR A 306 -13.05 -12.43 -12.29
C THR A 306 -12.04 -11.84 -13.28
N ILE A 307 -11.41 -12.69 -14.10
CA ILE A 307 -10.50 -12.27 -15.19
C ILE A 307 -11.19 -11.23 -16.08
N GLU A 308 -12.44 -11.45 -16.47
CA GLU A 308 -13.19 -10.52 -17.30
C GLU A 308 -13.44 -9.15 -16.65
N SER A 309 -13.65 -9.11 -15.33
CA SER A 309 -13.80 -7.81 -14.63
C SER A 309 -12.49 -7.05 -14.61
N ILE A 310 -11.37 -7.75 -14.47
CA ILE A 310 -10.02 -7.17 -14.50
C ILE A 310 -9.68 -6.66 -15.90
N LEU A 311 -9.94 -7.43 -16.95
CA LEU A 311 -9.70 -7.01 -18.34
C LEU A 311 -10.52 -5.78 -18.72
N ARG A 312 -11.76 -5.68 -18.27
CA ARG A 312 -12.58 -4.47 -18.48
C ARG A 312 -12.01 -3.26 -17.74
N GLY A 313 -11.59 -3.46 -16.49
CA GLY A 313 -10.93 -2.41 -15.71
C GLY A 313 -9.65 -1.92 -16.39
N LEU A 314 -8.82 -2.85 -16.85
CA LEU A 314 -7.59 -2.56 -17.57
C LEU A 314 -7.86 -1.75 -18.85
N GLN A 315 -8.83 -2.17 -19.66
CA GLN A 315 -9.17 -1.41 -20.87
C GLN A 315 -9.56 0.03 -20.56
N THR A 316 -10.42 0.21 -19.56
CA THR A 316 -10.85 1.55 -19.12
C THR A 316 -9.67 2.41 -18.62
N GLU A 317 -8.73 1.81 -17.92
CA GLU A 317 -7.55 2.51 -17.43
C GLU A 317 -6.58 2.87 -18.56
N LEU A 318 -6.31 1.94 -19.48
CA LEU A 318 -5.49 2.20 -20.66
C LEU A 318 -6.06 3.36 -21.48
N GLU A 319 -7.37 3.38 -21.73
CA GLU A 319 -8.06 4.45 -22.47
C GLU A 319 -7.96 5.83 -21.79
N ARG A 320 -7.66 5.87 -20.47
CA ARG A 320 -7.45 7.12 -19.71
C ARG A 320 -6.00 7.59 -19.69
N ARG A 321 -5.04 6.76 -20.12
CA ARG A 321 -3.61 7.12 -20.11
C ARG A 321 -3.32 8.20 -21.15
N PRO A 322 -2.53 9.24 -20.80
CA PRO A 322 -2.09 10.24 -21.77
C PRO A 322 -1.37 9.59 -22.95
N GLY A 323 -1.78 9.93 -24.17
CA GLY A 323 -1.16 9.41 -25.40
C GLY A 323 -1.67 8.02 -25.86
N MET A 324 -2.40 7.28 -25.03
CA MET A 324 -2.99 6.00 -25.41
C MET A 324 -4.24 6.23 -26.27
N GLN A 325 -4.30 5.58 -27.43
CA GLN A 325 -5.49 5.60 -28.28
C GLN A 325 -6.37 4.38 -27.98
N ARG A 326 -7.67 4.52 -28.10
CA ARG A 326 -8.62 3.41 -27.86
C ARG A 326 -8.32 2.14 -28.67
N PRO A 327 -7.95 2.20 -29.97
CA PRO A 327 -7.56 1.01 -30.72
C PRO A 327 -6.37 0.27 -30.12
N ASP A 328 -5.38 1.00 -29.56
CA ASP A 328 -4.19 0.41 -28.93
C ASP A 328 -4.55 -0.29 -27.63
N ALA A 329 -5.40 0.35 -26.79
CA ALA A 329 -5.92 -0.27 -25.58
C ALA A 329 -6.69 -1.57 -25.89
N VAL A 330 -7.51 -1.58 -26.91
CA VAL A 330 -8.23 -2.77 -27.38
C VAL A 330 -7.27 -3.85 -27.87
N ALA A 331 -6.23 -3.49 -28.63
CA ALA A 331 -5.23 -4.42 -29.13
C ALA A 331 -4.45 -5.08 -27.98
N ILE A 332 -4.06 -4.33 -26.97
CA ILE A 332 -3.39 -4.84 -25.77
C ILE A 332 -4.30 -5.86 -25.05
N VAL A 333 -5.54 -5.50 -24.77
CA VAL A 333 -6.49 -6.40 -24.08
C VAL A 333 -6.77 -7.66 -24.91
N LYS A 334 -6.86 -7.53 -26.24
CA LYS A 334 -7.01 -8.67 -27.14
C LYS A 334 -5.81 -9.62 -27.06
N ARG A 335 -4.59 -9.08 -27.07
CA ARG A 335 -3.36 -9.88 -26.94
C ARG A 335 -3.32 -10.64 -25.61
N ILE A 336 -3.70 -9.97 -24.51
CA ILE A 336 -3.81 -10.63 -23.20
C ILE A 336 -4.80 -11.80 -23.27
N ARG A 337 -5.97 -11.62 -23.87
CA ARG A 337 -6.95 -12.72 -24.06
C ARG A 337 -6.38 -13.90 -24.84
N GLU A 338 -5.62 -13.64 -25.89
CA GLU A 338 -4.94 -14.68 -26.67
C GLU A 338 -3.92 -15.45 -25.81
N LEU A 339 -3.16 -14.77 -24.97
CA LEU A 339 -2.22 -15.40 -24.03
C LEU A 339 -2.96 -16.25 -22.98
N LEU A 340 -4.10 -15.78 -22.47
CA LEU A 340 -4.91 -16.52 -21.52
C LEU A 340 -5.45 -17.86 -22.07
N GLN A 341 -5.56 -17.99 -23.39
CA GLN A 341 -6.01 -19.23 -24.04
C GLN A 341 -4.90 -20.28 -24.17
N GLN A 342 -3.65 -19.91 -23.98
CA GLN A 342 -2.49 -20.79 -24.22
C GLN A 342 -2.18 -21.72 -23.04
N LYS A 343 -2.61 -21.39 -21.85
CA LYS A 343 -2.33 -22.14 -20.61
C LYS A 343 -3.56 -22.18 -19.71
N PRO A 344 -3.69 -23.19 -18.85
CA PRO A 344 -4.79 -23.25 -17.91
C PRO A 344 -4.69 -22.09 -16.90
N ILE A 345 -5.75 -21.30 -16.79
CA ILE A 345 -5.90 -20.23 -15.81
C ILE A 345 -7.28 -20.37 -15.19
N ASP A 346 -7.34 -20.50 -13.87
CA ASP A 346 -8.59 -20.61 -13.13
C ASP A 346 -8.92 -19.34 -12.31
N GLY A 347 -8.00 -18.39 -12.27
CA GLY A 347 -8.23 -17.16 -11.55
C GLY A 347 -7.05 -16.21 -11.48
N VAL A 348 -7.27 -15.18 -10.69
CA VAL A 348 -6.30 -14.17 -10.31
C VAL A 348 -5.99 -14.34 -8.84
N TYR A 349 -4.75 -14.19 -8.47
CA TYR A 349 -4.24 -14.46 -7.14
C TYR A 349 -3.50 -13.26 -6.56
N ASN A 350 -3.67 -13.06 -5.26
CA ASN A 350 -2.84 -12.19 -4.44
C ASN A 350 -1.79 -13.04 -3.73
N GLN A 351 -0.57 -12.54 -3.60
CA GLN A 351 0.50 -13.32 -3.03
C GLN A 351 1.49 -12.46 -2.23
N LEU A 352 1.94 -13.03 -1.11
CA LEU A 352 3.10 -12.55 -0.36
C LEU A 352 4.22 -13.57 -0.51
N ILE A 353 5.33 -13.14 -1.04
CA ILE A 353 6.49 -13.97 -1.31
C ILE A 353 7.56 -13.61 -0.29
N TYR A 354 7.88 -14.56 0.58
CA TYR A 354 9.00 -14.46 1.51
C TYR A 354 10.22 -15.07 0.86
N PHE A 355 11.34 -14.40 0.98
CA PHE A 355 12.62 -14.94 0.57
C PHE A 355 13.65 -14.80 1.68
N LYS A 356 14.56 -15.72 1.75
CA LYS A 356 15.65 -15.73 2.72
C LYS A 356 16.88 -16.43 2.13
N HIS A 357 18.05 -15.87 2.37
CA HIS A 357 19.29 -16.57 2.03
C HIS A 357 19.40 -17.88 2.80
N GLY A 358 19.49 -19.02 2.09
CA GLY A 358 19.39 -20.36 2.68
C GLY A 358 20.74 -21.02 2.92
N LYS A 359 20.76 -21.98 3.89
CA LYS A 359 21.89 -22.91 4.09
C LYS A 359 21.76 -24.20 3.25
N GLY A 360 20.70 -24.33 2.43
CA GLY A 360 20.42 -25.49 1.58
C GLY A 360 20.51 -25.14 0.10
N GLU A 361 20.33 -26.14 -0.78
CA GLU A 361 20.19 -25.87 -2.21
C GLU A 361 18.90 -25.08 -2.44
N PRO A 362 19.00 -23.90 -3.08
CA PRO A 362 17.81 -23.10 -3.38
C PRO A 362 16.89 -23.86 -4.35
N SER A 363 15.59 -23.88 -4.04
CA SER A 363 14.59 -24.49 -4.91
C SER A 363 13.92 -23.42 -5.76
N SER A 364 13.80 -23.67 -7.05
CA SER A 364 12.98 -22.86 -7.95
C SER A 364 11.48 -23.08 -7.75
N GLU A 365 11.08 -24.10 -6.98
CA GLU A 365 9.70 -24.34 -6.59
C GLU A 365 9.50 -23.82 -5.15
N PRO A 366 8.68 -22.75 -4.96
CA PRO A 366 8.39 -22.21 -3.64
C PRO A 366 7.43 -23.10 -2.88
N ASP A 367 7.55 -23.15 -1.55
CA ASP A 367 6.51 -23.64 -0.69
C ASP A 367 5.29 -22.71 -0.74
N ILE A 368 4.10 -23.25 -1.02
CA ILE A 368 2.86 -22.48 -1.17
C ILE A 368 1.91 -22.74 -0.03
N PHE A 369 1.48 -21.66 0.63
CA PHE A 369 0.55 -21.67 1.75
C PHE A 369 -0.68 -20.79 1.45
N PRO A 370 -1.87 -21.05 2.04
CA PRO A 370 -2.99 -20.14 1.92
C PRO A 370 -2.70 -18.82 2.65
N LEU A 371 -2.97 -17.67 2.00
CA LEU A 371 -2.76 -16.34 2.59
C LEU A 371 -3.72 -16.10 3.76
N PHE A 372 -4.97 -16.56 3.64
CA PHE A 372 -5.95 -16.57 4.71
C PHE A 372 -6.29 -18.02 5.07
N ALA A 373 -6.18 -18.35 6.36
CA ALA A 373 -6.68 -19.64 6.84
C ALA A 373 -8.18 -19.72 6.51
N SER A 374 -8.60 -20.75 5.77
CA SER A 374 -10.02 -20.94 5.49
C SER A 374 -10.73 -21.17 6.82
N THR A 375 -11.55 -20.24 7.26
CA THR A 375 -12.38 -20.31 8.46
C THR A 375 -13.60 -21.25 8.28
N LYS A 376 -13.61 -22.10 7.27
CA LYS A 376 -14.60 -23.17 7.21
C LYS A 376 -14.20 -24.21 8.23
N PRO A 377 -14.98 -24.39 9.33
CA PRO A 377 -14.77 -25.53 10.21
C PRO A 377 -14.87 -26.78 9.34
N ALA A 378 -13.91 -27.67 9.47
CA ALA A 378 -14.02 -29.01 8.90
C ALA A 378 -15.34 -29.58 9.35
N VAL A 379 -16.30 -29.74 8.43
CA VAL A 379 -17.52 -30.50 8.70
C VAL A 379 -17.03 -31.90 8.95
N ALA A 380 -17.00 -32.28 10.22
CA ALA A 380 -16.73 -33.65 10.61
C ALA A 380 -17.76 -34.53 9.91
N SER A 381 -17.31 -35.29 8.92
CA SER A 381 -18.12 -36.33 8.32
C SER A 381 -18.37 -37.35 9.41
N THR A 382 -19.49 -37.29 10.09
CA THR A 382 -20.02 -38.40 10.86
C THR A 382 -20.31 -39.51 9.87
N ARG A 383 -19.36 -40.42 9.74
CA ARG A 383 -19.66 -41.75 9.22
C ARG A 383 -20.53 -42.43 10.27
N ASN A 384 -21.83 -42.46 9.98
CA ASN A 384 -22.71 -43.42 10.60
C ASN A 384 -22.33 -44.80 10.05
N GLY A 385 -21.83 -45.67 10.92
CA GLY A 385 -21.77 -47.11 10.74
C GLY A 385 -23.13 -47.76 10.96
#